data_7bff0099d65ed16cfb858bf207c84496
#
_entry.id   7bff0099d65ed16cfb858bf207c84496
#
_cell.length_a   1.000
_cell.length_b   1.000
_cell.length_c   1.000
_cell.angle_alpha   90.00
_cell.angle_beta   90.00
_cell.angle_gamma   90.00
#
_symmetry.space_group_name_H-M   'P 1'
#
loop_
_entity.id
_entity.type
_entity.pdbx_description
1 polymer ?
#
loop_
_entity_poly.entity_id
_entity_poly.type
_entity_poly.pdbx_seq_one_letter_code
_entity_poly.pdbx_strand_id
1 'polypeptide(L)'
;MVMRRAMMEGDASFEAAVAIKVTSPCPESVIVALGARNWPVWACEVSTFSWSYDQKEICLLLEGEVTVTPDGGEPVRIAAGDLVEFSAGLACSWDVIKPVRKHYM
;
A
#
# COMPACT_ATOMS: atom_id res chain seq x y z
N MET A 1 -15.83 -14.15 16.61
CA MET A 1 -15.86 -14.30 17.14
C MET A 1 -15.78 -14.45 16.99
N VAL A 2 -15.78 -14.02 16.69
CA VAL A 2 -15.78 -14.04 17.01
C VAL A 2 -15.61 -14.02 16.80
N MET A 3 -15.60 -13.59 16.48
CA MET A 3 -15.57 -13.54 16.82
C MET A 3 -15.45 -13.44 16.83
N ARG A 4 -15.43 -13.05 16.60
CA ARG A 4 -15.35 -12.96 17.12
C ARG A 4 -15.16 -12.90 17.12
N ARG A 5 -15.21 -12.53 16.95
CA ARG A 5 -15.09 -12.48 17.50
C ARG A 5 -15.03 -12.44 17.32
N ALA A 6 -15.15 -12.10 16.95
CA ALA A 6 -15.20 -12.07 17.26
C ALA A 6 -15.18 -11.99 17.10
N MET A 7 -15.08 -11.62 16.93
CA MET A 7 -15.10 -11.63 17.36
C MET A 7 -14.94 -11.51 17.33
N MET A 8 -14.87 -11.22 17.26
CA MET A 8 -14.79 -11.20 17.70
C MET A 8 -14.60 -11.13 17.60
N GLU A 9 -14.38 -10.90 17.51
CA GLU A 9 -14.22 -10.86 17.50
C GLU A 9 -14.30 -10.99 16.81
N GLY A 10 -14.12 -10.89 16.43
CA GLY A 10 -14.33 -11.15 15.91
C GLY A 10 -14.33 -11.17 14.88
N ASP A 11 -14.56 -11.10 14.30
CA ASP A 11 -14.30 -11.01 13.06
C ASP A 11 -13.68 -9.78 12.47
N ALA A 12 -13.45 -8.65 12.97
CA ALA A 12 -12.68 -7.48 12.62
C ALA A 12 -11.30 -7.83 12.10
N SER A 13 -10.71 -8.89 12.59
CA SER A 13 -9.41 -9.34 12.11
C SER A 13 -9.47 -9.78 10.66
N PHE A 14 -10.60 -10.27 10.20
CA PHE A 14 -10.77 -10.64 8.80
C PHE A 14 -10.69 -9.38 7.92
N GLU A 15 -11.37 -8.30 8.32
CA GLU A 15 -11.35 -7.06 7.56
C GLU A 15 -9.97 -6.44 7.56
N ALA A 16 -9.27 -6.52 8.66
CA ALA A 16 -7.91 -5.98 8.77
C ALA A 16 -6.92 -6.71 7.88
N ALA A 17 -7.25 -7.91 7.38
CA ALA A 17 -6.37 -8.65 6.49
C ALA A 17 -6.31 -8.04 5.09
N VAL A 18 -7.27 -7.19 4.73
CA VAL A 18 -7.31 -6.51 3.43
C VAL A 18 -7.20 -5.03 3.69
N ALA A 19 -5.97 -4.52 3.69
CA ALA A 19 -5.71 -3.15 4.11
C ALA A 19 -4.49 -2.57 3.42
N ILE A 20 -4.37 -1.24 3.51
CA ILE A 20 -3.19 -0.50 3.12
C ILE A 20 -2.55 0.01 4.40
N LYS A 21 -1.25 -0.29 4.57
CA LYS A 21 -0.49 0.19 5.72
C LYS A 21 0.59 1.14 5.23
N VAL A 22 0.63 2.33 5.80
CA VAL A 22 1.58 3.38 5.41
C VAL A 22 2.49 3.72 6.57
N THR A 23 3.80 3.70 6.32
CA THR A 23 4.81 4.22 7.24
C THR A 23 5.38 5.48 6.60
N SER A 24 5.10 6.64 7.19
CA SER A 24 5.38 7.94 6.56
C SER A 24 5.98 8.92 7.57
N PRO A 25 7.17 9.43 7.32
CA PRO A 25 8.14 8.91 6.34
C PRO A 25 8.76 7.63 6.87
N CYS A 26 9.26 6.80 5.95
CA CYS A 26 9.89 5.54 6.36
C CYS A 26 11.29 5.83 6.88
N PRO A 27 11.64 5.38 8.11
CA PRO A 27 12.99 5.56 8.63
C PRO A 27 14.02 4.84 7.77
N GLU A 28 15.19 5.45 7.63
CA GLU A 28 16.29 4.87 6.85
C GLU A 28 16.67 3.47 7.35
N SER A 29 16.64 3.27 8.66
CA SER A 29 16.96 1.97 9.25
C SER A 29 16.03 0.86 8.75
N VAL A 30 14.76 1.17 8.53
CA VAL A 30 13.79 0.20 8.02
C VAL A 30 14.06 -0.08 6.54
N ILE A 31 14.35 0.97 5.77
CA ILE A 31 14.65 0.82 4.34
C ILE A 31 15.85 -0.10 4.15
N VAL A 32 16.91 0.12 4.93
CA VAL A 32 18.12 -0.68 4.86
C VAL A 32 17.85 -2.12 5.30
N ALA A 33 17.12 -2.30 6.40
CA ALA A 33 16.81 -3.63 6.93
C ALA A 33 16.01 -4.46 5.93
N LEU A 34 15.14 -3.84 5.17
CA LEU A 34 14.33 -4.52 4.16
C LEU A 34 15.09 -4.73 2.85
N GLY A 35 16.20 -4.03 2.64
CA GLY A 35 16.90 -4.04 1.35
C GLY A 35 16.07 -3.43 0.24
N ALA A 36 15.22 -2.46 0.57
CA ALA A 36 14.22 -1.93 -0.36
C ALA A 36 14.85 -1.27 -1.59
N ARG A 37 16.05 -0.71 -1.46
CA ARG A 37 16.72 -0.06 -2.59
C ARG A 37 17.25 -1.06 -3.62
N ASN A 38 17.19 -2.35 -3.32
CA ASN A 38 17.58 -3.40 -4.24
C ASN A 38 16.38 -4.04 -4.96
N TRP A 39 15.17 -3.64 -4.59
CA TRP A 39 13.96 -4.14 -5.23
C TRP A 39 13.80 -3.54 -6.63
N PRO A 40 13.06 -4.21 -7.53
CA PRO A 40 12.75 -3.63 -8.83
C PRO A 40 12.09 -2.26 -8.73
N VAL A 41 12.17 -1.50 -9.79
CA VAL A 41 11.57 -0.15 -9.87
C VAL A 41 10.42 -0.17 -10.86
N TRP A 42 9.33 0.50 -10.49
CA TRP A 42 8.18 0.72 -11.35
C TRP A 42 7.88 2.22 -11.39
N ALA A 43 7.49 2.72 -12.54
CA ALA A 43 7.21 4.13 -12.73
C ALA A 43 5.93 4.31 -13.53
N CYS A 44 5.23 5.42 -13.28
CA CYS A 44 3.98 5.70 -13.96
C CYS A 44 3.75 7.20 -14.00
N GLU A 45 3.26 7.68 -15.15
CA GLU A 45 2.89 9.08 -15.33
C GLU A 45 1.55 9.38 -14.66
N VAL A 46 1.18 10.65 -14.62
CA VAL A 46 -0.13 11.09 -14.12
C VAL A 46 -1.22 10.30 -14.87
N SER A 47 -2.06 9.62 -14.12
CA SER A 47 -3.07 8.73 -14.68
C SER A 47 -4.01 8.24 -13.60
N THR A 48 -5.09 7.60 -14.01
CA THR A 48 -6.04 6.97 -13.08
C THR A 48 -6.35 5.57 -13.61
N PHE A 49 -6.25 4.56 -12.76
CA PHE A 49 -6.51 3.19 -13.16
C PHE A 49 -6.94 2.33 -11.97
N SER A 50 -7.61 1.23 -12.25
CA SER A 50 -7.97 0.23 -11.26
C SER A 50 -6.85 -0.79 -11.14
N TRP A 51 -6.65 -1.33 -9.95
CA TRP A 51 -5.62 -2.32 -9.71
C TRP A 51 -6.07 -3.30 -8.64
N SER A 52 -5.61 -4.55 -8.74
CA SER A 52 -5.86 -5.53 -7.69
C SER A 52 -4.58 -6.30 -7.42
N TYR A 53 -4.41 -6.70 -6.16
CA TYR A 53 -3.21 -7.37 -5.68
C TYR A 53 -3.50 -8.84 -5.44
N ASP A 54 -2.91 -9.72 -6.24
CA ASP A 54 -3.03 -11.17 -6.03
C ASP A 54 -2.21 -11.60 -4.83
N GLN A 55 -1.12 -10.90 -4.57
CA GLN A 55 -0.21 -11.17 -3.47
C GLN A 55 0.07 -9.87 -2.75
N LYS A 56 0.51 -9.97 -1.49
CA LYS A 56 0.94 -8.79 -0.75
C LYS A 56 2.08 -8.11 -1.51
N GLU A 57 2.00 -6.79 -1.61
CA GLU A 57 3.08 -6.00 -2.19
C GLU A 57 3.54 -4.97 -1.16
N ILE A 58 4.87 -4.80 -1.06
CA ILE A 58 5.46 -3.73 -0.25
C ILE A 58 6.22 -2.84 -1.21
N CYS A 59 6.05 -1.52 -1.10
CA CYS A 59 6.77 -0.60 -1.95
C CYS A 59 7.30 0.59 -1.17
N LEU A 60 8.40 1.14 -1.69
CA LEU A 60 9.00 2.38 -1.19
C LEU A 60 8.88 3.41 -2.29
N LEU A 61 8.12 4.47 -2.05
CA LEU A 61 7.96 5.55 -3.01
C LEU A 61 9.20 6.43 -3.02
N LEU A 62 9.77 6.61 -4.21
CA LEU A 62 10.95 7.44 -4.42
C LEU A 62 10.56 8.84 -4.88
N GLU A 63 9.52 8.93 -5.70
CA GLU A 63 9.04 10.20 -6.27
C GLU A 63 7.55 10.11 -6.44
N GLY A 64 6.89 11.27 -6.41
CA GLY A 64 5.52 11.38 -6.80
C GLY A 64 4.52 11.44 -5.66
N GLU A 65 3.27 11.42 -6.07
CA GLU A 65 2.15 11.50 -5.13
C GLU A 65 0.98 10.75 -5.75
N VAL A 66 0.35 9.89 -4.95
CA VAL A 66 -0.75 9.04 -5.41
C VAL A 66 -1.84 9.03 -4.34
N THR A 67 -3.09 9.03 -4.78
CA THR A 67 -4.22 8.71 -3.91
C THR A 67 -4.69 7.31 -4.29
N VAL A 68 -4.68 6.40 -3.33
CA VAL A 68 -5.14 5.03 -3.52
C VAL A 68 -6.43 4.86 -2.75
N THR A 69 -7.49 4.46 -3.45
CA THR A 69 -8.80 4.29 -2.82
C THR A 69 -9.18 2.81 -2.88
N PRO A 70 -9.18 2.11 -1.74
CA PRO A 70 -9.68 0.73 -1.71
C PRO A 70 -11.15 0.69 -2.10
N ASP A 71 -11.57 -0.38 -2.78
CA ASP A 71 -12.98 -0.56 -3.09
C ASP A 71 -13.78 -0.57 -1.80
N GLY A 72 -14.77 0.32 -1.71
CA GLY A 72 -15.60 0.45 -0.51
C GLY A 72 -14.91 1.10 0.68
N GLY A 73 -13.69 1.63 0.51
CA GLY A 73 -12.92 2.23 1.59
C GLY A 73 -12.59 3.70 1.34
N GLU A 74 -11.82 4.26 2.27
CA GLU A 74 -11.44 5.67 2.24
C GLU A 74 -10.17 5.88 1.42
N PRO A 75 -10.04 7.03 0.75
CA PRO A 75 -8.82 7.35 0.02
C PRO A 75 -7.60 7.42 0.95
N VAL A 76 -6.48 6.90 0.49
CA VAL A 76 -5.21 6.94 1.23
C VAL A 76 -4.20 7.69 0.35
N ARG A 77 -3.61 8.75 0.90
CA ARG A 77 -2.62 9.54 0.20
C ARG A 77 -1.22 9.02 0.51
N ILE A 78 -0.44 8.75 -0.53
CA ILE A 78 0.94 8.28 -0.38
C ILE A 78 1.85 9.14 -1.26
N ALA A 79 3.10 9.30 -0.83
CA ALA A 79 4.03 10.21 -1.50
C ALA A 79 5.47 9.74 -1.31
N ALA A 80 6.40 10.45 -1.94
CA ALA A 80 7.83 10.15 -1.84
C ALA A 80 8.26 10.03 -0.38
N GLY A 81 9.02 8.99 -0.06
CA GLY A 81 9.50 8.71 1.29
C GLY A 81 8.62 7.73 2.07
N ASP A 82 7.46 7.37 1.54
CA ASP A 82 6.54 6.46 2.22
C ASP A 82 6.84 5.00 1.90
N LEU A 83 6.73 4.16 2.92
CA LEU A 83 6.72 2.72 2.74
C LEU A 83 5.27 2.27 2.85
N VAL A 84 4.79 1.55 1.84
CA VAL A 84 3.37 1.18 1.76
C VAL A 84 3.25 -0.32 1.57
N GLU A 85 2.37 -0.93 2.35
CA GLU A 85 2.09 -2.35 2.25
C GLU A 85 0.65 -2.53 1.81
N PHE A 86 0.47 -3.25 0.70
CA PHE A 86 -0.84 -3.58 0.15
C PHE A 86 -1.12 -5.05 0.39
N SER A 87 -2.25 -5.36 1.01
CA SER A 87 -2.61 -6.73 1.32
C SER A 87 -2.99 -7.53 0.08
N ALA A 88 -2.72 -8.83 0.10
CA ALA A 88 -3.24 -9.73 -0.93
C ALA A 88 -4.77 -9.66 -0.94
N GLY A 89 -5.35 -9.65 -2.13
CA GLY A 89 -6.79 -9.58 -2.30
C GLY A 89 -7.36 -8.17 -2.34
N LEU A 90 -6.51 -7.15 -2.15
CA LEU A 90 -6.96 -5.76 -2.21
C LEU A 90 -7.28 -5.35 -3.65
N ALA A 91 -8.47 -4.79 -3.85
CA ALA A 91 -8.84 -4.13 -5.10
C ALA A 91 -8.98 -2.64 -4.81
N CYS A 92 -8.47 -1.80 -5.69
CA CYS A 92 -8.40 -0.36 -5.43
C CYS A 92 -8.31 0.43 -6.72
N SER A 93 -8.43 1.75 -6.60
CA SER A 93 -8.17 2.69 -7.68
C SER A 93 -6.93 3.50 -7.34
N TRP A 94 -6.07 3.69 -8.32
CA TRP A 94 -4.89 4.53 -8.21
C TRP A 94 -5.14 5.82 -8.97
N ASP A 95 -4.95 6.94 -8.29
CA ASP A 95 -5.01 8.26 -8.91
C ASP A 95 -3.63 8.88 -8.74
N VAL A 96 -2.83 8.81 -9.81
CA VAL A 96 -1.45 9.32 -9.80
C VAL A 96 -1.51 10.82 -10.04
N ILE A 97 -1.27 11.58 -8.98
CA ILE A 97 -1.35 13.06 -8.98
C ILE A 97 -0.07 13.65 -9.56
N LYS A 98 1.08 13.07 -9.19
CA LYS A 98 2.40 13.46 -9.72
C LYS A 98 3.10 12.19 -10.15
N PRO A 99 3.89 12.22 -11.24
CA PRO A 99 4.55 11.01 -11.73
C PRO A 99 5.24 10.25 -10.60
N VAL A 100 4.98 8.96 -10.51
CA VAL A 100 5.43 8.14 -9.40
C VAL A 100 6.55 7.21 -9.84
N ARG A 101 7.50 6.98 -8.93
CA ARG A 101 8.55 5.99 -9.08
C ARG A 101 8.72 5.31 -7.74
N LYS A 102 8.76 3.98 -7.76
CA LYS A 102 8.85 3.21 -6.51
C LYS A 102 9.66 1.95 -6.69
N HIS A 103 10.33 1.53 -5.60
CA HIS A 103 10.83 0.17 -5.48
C HIS A 103 9.66 -0.70 -4.98
N TYR A 104 9.57 -1.93 -5.47
CA TYR A 104 8.48 -2.81 -5.03
C TYR A 104 8.95 -4.26 -4.91
N MET A 105 8.22 -4.99 -4.10
CA MET A 105 8.50 -6.41 -3.91
C MET A 105 7.19 -7.17 -3.73
#